data_f68d4b4a2bbe8a6bc9545f4a65aa9817
#
_entry.id   f68d4b4a2bbe8a6bc9545f4a65aa9817
#
_cell.length_a   1.000
_cell.length_b   1.000
_cell.length_c   1.000
_cell.angle_alpha   90.00
_cell.angle_beta   90.00
_cell.angle_gamma   90.00
#
_symmetry.space_group_name_H-M   'P 1'
#
loop_
_entity.id
_entity.type
_entity.pdbx_description
1 polymer ?
#
loop_
_entity_poly.entity_id
_entity_poly.type
_entity_poly.pdbx_seq_one_letter_code
_entity_poly.pdbx_strand_id
1 'polypeptide(L)'
;MGLNHTLSLLKFLENPHKNLKIIHIAGTNGKGSTAATIYNILISSGYKVGLYTSPHLINFNERIRVNGVTITDEEIISFMKHVEPAVNEIKSTFFEVTTAMAFYHFKDHDVDIAIIETGLGGRLDSTNIVNPSLTVMTPISLDHMDILGDTIEKIAKEKAGIIKERVPLITAKQVNEVLKILEKRTKKKSSVMYICPNPESIQLNVDGTSFEVFGKIYTTSLIGCYQAQNAALAIAATKIINPKISSKSIDKGLRNVHWPGRLQLVSDNIYYDVAHNESGIKSVLKNLKIMFPNSNLYGLLCLKGDKEIDCIAECIKSQFEMLFVSTSKDGLLLSSKKL
;
A
#
# COMPACT_ATOMS: atom_id res chain seq x y z
N MET A 1 15.03 12.27 11.10
CA MET A 1 14.30 10.98 11.04
C MET A 1 15.32 9.86 11.22
N GLY A 2 14.98 8.84 11.98
CA GLY A 2 15.85 7.67 12.25
C GLY A 2 15.03 6.54 12.83
N LEU A 3 15.63 5.35 12.97
CA LEU A 3 14.93 4.17 13.50
C LEU A 3 15.05 4.01 15.02
N ASN A 4 15.85 4.87 15.68
CA ASN A 4 16.21 4.70 17.09
C ASN A 4 14.99 4.78 18.04
N HIS A 5 14.08 5.73 17.81
CA HIS A 5 12.88 5.85 18.65
C HIS A 5 12.01 4.60 18.54
N THR A 6 11.76 4.12 17.31
CA THR A 6 10.99 2.89 17.08
C THR A 6 11.66 1.69 17.76
N LEU A 7 13.00 1.55 17.65
CA LEU A 7 13.75 0.47 18.29
C LEU A 7 13.69 0.55 19.81
N SER A 8 13.80 1.75 20.39
CA SER A 8 13.69 1.97 21.85
C SER A 8 12.28 1.62 22.36
N LEU A 9 11.24 2.06 21.64
CA LEU A 9 9.86 1.77 22.00
C LEU A 9 9.55 0.26 21.91
N LEU A 10 10.04 -0.39 20.84
CA LEU A 10 9.89 -1.84 20.69
C LEU A 10 10.68 -2.63 21.73
N LYS A 11 11.85 -2.12 22.17
CA LYS A 11 12.60 -2.72 23.27
C LYS A 11 11.81 -2.64 24.59
N PHE A 12 11.17 -1.53 24.88
CA PHE A 12 10.28 -1.39 26.03
C PHE A 12 9.15 -2.43 25.99
N LEU A 13 8.61 -2.71 24.79
CA LEU A 13 7.56 -3.71 24.53
C LEU A 13 8.11 -5.15 24.38
N GLU A 14 9.34 -5.45 24.82
CA GLU A 14 9.99 -6.77 24.70
C GLU A 14 10.17 -7.27 23.25
N ASN A 15 10.31 -6.34 22.30
CA ASN A 15 10.55 -6.63 20.88
C ASN A 15 9.51 -7.55 20.21
N PRO A 16 8.22 -7.21 20.21
CA PRO A 16 7.15 -8.06 19.70
C PRO A 16 7.31 -8.45 18.22
N HIS A 17 8.05 -7.66 17.43
CA HIS A 17 8.30 -7.86 16.00
C HIS A 17 9.27 -8.99 15.67
N LYS A 18 10.13 -9.43 16.62
CA LYS A 18 11.25 -10.33 16.30
C LYS A 18 10.85 -11.73 15.85
N ASN A 19 9.72 -12.24 16.35
CA ASN A 19 9.26 -13.61 16.07
C ASN A 19 8.15 -13.65 15.02
N LEU A 20 7.79 -12.51 14.44
CA LEU A 20 6.76 -12.44 13.41
C LEU A 20 7.34 -12.79 12.03
N LYS A 21 6.66 -13.67 11.30
CA LYS A 21 6.89 -13.84 9.88
C LYS A 21 6.27 -12.65 9.15
N ILE A 22 7.06 -11.91 8.38
CA ILE A 22 6.65 -10.62 7.82
C ILE A 22 6.81 -10.58 6.31
N ILE A 23 5.80 -10.01 5.63
CA ILE A 23 5.91 -9.50 4.26
C ILE A 23 5.97 -7.98 4.35
N HIS A 24 7.06 -7.37 3.88
CA HIS A 24 7.28 -5.94 3.96
C HIS A 24 7.09 -5.30 2.59
N ILE A 25 6.22 -4.30 2.48
CA ILE A 25 5.77 -3.72 1.21
C ILE A 25 6.16 -2.26 1.11
N ALA A 26 6.87 -1.87 0.04
CA ALA A 26 7.10 -0.47 -0.32
C ALA A 26 6.74 -0.21 -1.79
N GLY A 27 6.71 1.05 -2.17
CA GLY A 27 6.39 1.55 -3.51
C GLY A 27 5.75 2.92 -3.46
N THR A 28 5.35 3.47 -4.60
CA THR A 28 4.59 4.72 -4.62
C THR A 28 3.09 4.42 -4.63
N ASN A 29 2.59 3.82 -5.67
CA ASN A 29 1.18 3.47 -5.82
C ASN A 29 0.96 1.96 -5.66
N GLY A 30 -0.24 1.56 -5.20
CA GLY A 30 -0.65 0.17 -5.11
C GLY A 30 -0.24 -0.60 -3.85
N LYS A 31 0.52 0.01 -2.91
CA LYS A 31 0.95 -0.65 -1.67
C LYS A 31 -0.22 -1.27 -0.90
N GLY A 32 -1.19 -0.44 -0.49
CA GLY A 32 -2.35 -0.89 0.30
C GLY A 32 -3.21 -1.90 -0.44
N SER A 33 -3.47 -1.73 -1.76
CA SER A 33 -4.22 -2.72 -2.56
C SER A 33 -3.49 -4.05 -2.64
N THR A 34 -2.16 -4.04 -2.88
CA THR A 34 -1.34 -5.27 -2.88
C THR A 34 -1.32 -5.92 -1.51
N ALA A 35 -1.16 -5.13 -0.43
CA ALA A 35 -1.20 -5.63 0.94
C ALA A 35 -2.53 -6.30 1.28
N ALA A 36 -3.66 -5.63 0.98
CA ALA A 36 -5.00 -6.16 1.20
C ALA A 36 -5.26 -7.44 0.39
N THR A 37 -4.74 -7.51 -0.84
CA THR A 37 -4.90 -8.70 -1.68
C THR A 37 -4.08 -9.88 -1.13
N ILE A 38 -2.81 -9.68 -0.74
CA ILE A 38 -1.99 -10.70 -0.08
C ILE A 38 -2.70 -11.19 1.19
N TYR A 39 -3.18 -10.25 2.02
CA TYR A 39 -3.91 -10.51 3.25
C TYR A 39 -5.11 -11.44 3.03
N ASN A 40 -5.97 -11.13 2.05
CA ASN A 40 -7.15 -11.94 1.77
C ASN A 40 -6.81 -13.32 1.18
N ILE A 41 -5.77 -13.44 0.36
CA ILE A 41 -5.29 -14.73 -0.16
C ILE A 41 -4.79 -15.61 1.00
N LEU A 42 -4.01 -15.06 1.92
CA LEU A 42 -3.46 -15.80 3.05
C LEU A 42 -4.55 -16.22 4.04
N ILE A 43 -5.52 -15.35 4.37
CA ILE A 43 -6.70 -15.73 5.17
C ILE A 43 -7.47 -16.85 4.48
N SER A 44 -7.71 -16.74 3.18
CA SER A 44 -8.40 -17.78 2.40
C SER A 44 -7.62 -19.08 2.32
N SER A 45 -6.33 -19.05 2.67
CA SER A 45 -5.44 -20.21 2.77
C SER A 45 -5.33 -20.78 4.18
N GLY A 46 -6.09 -20.23 5.15
CA GLY A 46 -6.15 -20.73 6.52
C GLY A 46 -5.11 -20.13 7.48
N TYR A 47 -4.37 -19.09 7.09
CA TYR A 47 -3.47 -18.39 7.99
C TYR A 47 -4.21 -17.39 8.88
N LYS A 48 -3.71 -17.19 10.09
CA LYS A 48 -4.05 -16.04 10.94
C LYS A 48 -3.14 -14.89 10.56
N VAL A 49 -3.70 -13.85 9.95
CA VAL A 49 -2.93 -12.81 9.27
C VAL A 49 -3.11 -11.46 9.95
N GLY A 50 -1.99 -10.77 10.22
CA GLY A 50 -1.96 -9.36 10.59
C GLY A 50 -1.77 -8.47 9.36
N LEU A 51 -2.41 -7.30 9.34
CA LEU A 51 -2.27 -6.29 8.31
C LEU A 51 -2.05 -4.91 8.95
N TYR A 52 -0.93 -4.27 8.63
CA TYR A 52 -0.64 -2.88 8.98
C TYR A 52 -0.54 -2.04 7.72
N THR A 53 -1.38 -1.01 7.61
CA THR A 53 -1.46 -0.09 6.46
C THR A 53 -1.61 1.35 6.88
N SER A 54 -1.24 2.28 6.00
CA SER A 54 -1.39 3.72 6.23
C SER A 54 -1.53 4.53 4.93
N PRO A 55 -2.21 5.70 4.99
CA PRO A 55 -3.06 6.17 6.09
C PRO A 55 -4.39 5.41 6.20
N HIS A 56 -5.20 5.69 7.21
CA HIS A 56 -6.60 5.29 7.23
C HIS A 56 -7.46 6.21 6.37
N LEU A 57 -8.63 5.77 6.01
CA LEU A 57 -9.59 6.55 5.22
C LEU A 57 -10.58 7.31 6.13
N ILE A 58 -11.16 6.64 7.11
CA ILE A 58 -12.17 7.20 8.02
C ILE A 58 -11.72 7.05 9.48
N ASN A 59 -11.44 5.81 9.93
CA ASN A 59 -11.15 5.50 11.32
C ASN A 59 -9.70 5.02 11.51
N PHE A 60 -9.08 5.44 12.59
CA PHE A 60 -7.71 5.02 12.95
C PHE A 60 -7.54 3.50 12.97
N ASN A 61 -8.55 2.77 13.46
CA ASN A 61 -8.58 1.32 13.60
C ASN A 61 -8.30 0.55 12.29
N GLU A 62 -8.61 1.17 11.14
CA GLU A 62 -8.35 0.59 9.80
C GLU A 62 -6.89 0.23 9.59
N ARG A 63 -5.96 0.92 10.30
CA ARG A 63 -4.51 0.73 10.15
C ARG A 63 -4.02 -0.62 10.60
N ILE A 64 -4.71 -1.26 11.56
CA ILE A 64 -4.28 -2.51 12.19
C ILE A 64 -5.44 -3.49 12.17
N ARG A 65 -5.24 -4.63 11.49
CA ARG A 65 -6.27 -5.67 11.35
C ARG A 65 -5.67 -7.05 11.61
N VAL A 66 -6.46 -7.91 12.21
CA VAL A 66 -6.18 -9.36 12.33
C VAL A 66 -7.40 -10.13 11.82
N ASN A 67 -7.22 -10.98 10.81
CA ASN A 67 -8.26 -11.83 10.22
C ASN A 67 -9.60 -11.12 9.90
N GLY A 68 -9.53 -9.91 9.34
CA GLY A 68 -10.70 -9.11 8.94
C GLY A 68 -11.20 -8.16 10.02
N VAL A 69 -10.80 -8.33 11.27
CA VAL A 69 -11.20 -7.49 12.39
C VAL A 69 -10.17 -6.39 12.61
N THR A 70 -10.62 -5.14 12.72
CA THR A 70 -9.77 -4.00 13.09
C THR A 70 -9.48 -4.01 14.59
N ILE A 71 -8.34 -3.45 14.98
CA ILE A 71 -8.06 -3.17 16.40
C ILE A 71 -9.19 -2.35 17.01
N THR A 72 -9.61 -2.66 18.23
CA THR A 72 -10.69 -1.93 18.93
C THR A 72 -10.18 -0.67 19.61
N ASP A 73 -11.10 0.23 19.96
CA ASP A 73 -10.76 1.45 20.72
C ASP A 73 -10.21 1.10 22.11
N GLU A 74 -10.75 0.06 22.75
CA GLU A 74 -10.30 -0.43 24.05
C GLU A 74 -8.86 -0.94 23.99
N GLU A 75 -8.51 -1.68 22.94
CA GLU A 75 -7.14 -2.19 22.72
C GLU A 75 -6.17 -1.03 22.46
N ILE A 76 -6.58 -0.03 21.66
CA ILE A 76 -5.80 1.19 21.43
C ILE A 76 -5.56 1.95 22.75
N ILE A 77 -6.61 2.18 23.54
CA ILE A 77 -6.53 2.88 24.82
C ILE A 77 -5.65 2.10 25.81
N SER A 78 -5.81 0.79 25.88
CA SER A 78 -5.00 -0.09 26.73
C SER A 78 -3.53 -0.02 26.36
N PHE A 79 -3.22 -0.13 25.06
CA PHE A 79 -1.86 0.00 24.55
C PHE A 79 -1.27 1.38 24.89
N MET A 80 -2.02 2.47 24.63
CA MET A 80 -1.53 3.83 24.89
C MET A 80 -1.23 4.07 26.38
N LYS A 81 -2.09 3.59 27.28
CA LYS A 81 -1.82 3.65 28.73
C LYS A 81 -0.54 2.90 29.12
N HIS A 82 -0.30 1.74 28.48
CA HIS A 82 0.89 0.94 28.75
C HIS A 82 2.19 1.63 28.28
N VAL A 83 2.17 2.30 27.10
CA VAL A 83 3.39 2.86 26.49
C VAL A 83 3.62 4.34 26.80
N GLU A 84 2.66 5.04 27.40
CA GLU A 84 2.71 6.48 27.65
C GLU A 84 4.03 6.94 28.31
N PRO A 85 4.55 6.29 29.36
CA PRO A 85 5.82 6.69 29.97
C PRO A 85 6.99 6.62 28.97
N ALA A 86 7.07 5.55 28.18
CA ALA A 86 8.13 5.35 27.20
C ALA A 86 7.99 6.34 26.01
N VAL A 87 6.76 6.62 25.56
CA VAL A 87 6.50 7.60 24.50
C VAL A 87 6.96 8.99 24.91
N ASN A 88 6.68 9.40 26.15
CA ASN A 88 7.05 10.71 26.67
C ASN A 88 8.56 10.85 26.88
N GLU A 89 9.25 9.79 27.33
CA GLU A 89 10.71 9.76 27.50
C GLU A 89 11.44 9.79 26.14
N ILE A 90 11.03 8.92 25.22
CA ILE A 90 11.65 8.76 23.89
C ILE A 90 11.27 9.90 22.93
N LYS A 91 10.14 10.59 23.19
CA LYS A 91 9.52 11.58 22.29
C LYS A 91 9.15 11.00 20.94
N SER A 92 8.54 9.81 20.98
CA SER A 92 8.16 9.08 19.76
C SER A 92 7.09 9.82 18.96
N THR A 93 7.22 9.77 17.64
CA THR A 93 6.22 10.35 16.74
C THR A 93 4.99 9.46 16.64
N PHE A 94 3.89 10.03 16.15
CA PHE A 94 2.64 9.29 15.90
C PHE A 94 2.87 8.01 15.09
N PHE A 95 3.68 8.07 14.01
CA PHE A 95 3.90 6.90 13.15
C PHE A 95 4.78 5.84 13.82
N GLU A 96 5.75 6.23 14.65
CA GLU A 96 6.57 5.30 15.44
C GLU A 96 5.72 4.55 16.47
N VAL A 97 4.82 5.27 17.17
CA VAL A 97 3.89 4.67 18.13
C VAL A 97 2.91 3.72 17.46
N THR A 98 2.31 4.12 16.35
CA THR A 98 1.34 3.25 15.63
C THR A 98 1.99 2.01 15.03
N THR A 99 3.25 2.13 14.59
CA THR A 99 4.04 0.97 14.13
C THR A 99 4.31 -0.01 15.26
N ALA A 100 4.70 0.49 16.44
CA ALA A 100 4.90 -0.35 17.62
C ALA A 100 3.60 -1.01 18.11
N MET A 101 2.48 -0.27 18.06
CA MET A 101 1.13 -0.78 18.36
C MET A 101 0.77 -1.96 17.46
N ALA A 102 1.02 -1.85 16.15
CA ALA A 102 0.74 -2.93 15.20
C ALA A 102 1.51 -4.21 15.55
N PHE A 103 2.81 -4.12 15.83
CA PHE A 103 3.60 -5.29 16.21
C PHE A 103 3.18 -5.89 17.55
N TYR A 104 2.83 -5.05 18.51
CA TYR A 104 2.32 -5.48 19.81
C TYR A 104 1.00 -6.25 19.64
N HIS A 105 0.04 -5.68 18.93
CA HIS A 105 -1.26 -6.28 18.63
C HIS A 105 -1.12 -7.61 17.87
N PHE A 106 -0.20 -7.70 16.89
CA PHE A 106 0.03 -8.94 16.14
C PHE A 106 0.64 -10.04 17.00
N LYS A 107 1.54 -9.72 17.92
CA LYS A 107 2.09 -10.66 18.90
C LYS A 107 1.00 -11.15 19.85
N ASP A 108 0.20 -10.23 20.39
CA ASP A 108 -0.86 -10.54 21.35
C ASP A 108 -1.95 -11.45 20.74
N HIS A 109 -2.16 -11.32 19.43
CA HIS A 109 -3.11 -12.13 18.68
C HIS A 109 -2.49 -13.36 18.01
N ASP A 110 -1.25 -13.73 18.30
CA ASP A 110 -0.56 -14.91 17.74
C ASP A 110 -0.76 -15.06 16.22
N VAL A 111 -0.47 -14.00 15.45
CA VAL A 111 -0.60 -14.08 13.99
C VAL A 111 0.49 -14.97 13.38
N ASP A 112 0.14 -15.79 12.38
CA ASP A 112 1.08 -16.63 11.64
C ASP A 112 2.00 -15.81 10.75
N ILE A 113 1.46 -14.74 10.17
CA ILE A 113 2.16 -13.85 9.23
C ILE A 113 1.58 -12.44 9.28
N ALA A 114 2.45 -11.43 9.29
CA ALA A 114 2.07 -10.03 9.24
C ALA A 114 2.46 -9.39 7.91
N ILE A 115 1.56 -8.60 7.34
CA ILE A 115 1.78 -7.80 6.14
C ILE A 115 1.94 -6.35 6.58
N ILE A 116 3.10 -5.78 6.30
CA ILE A 116 3.50 -4.45 6.78
C ILE A 116 3.73 -3.54 5.59
N GLU A 117 2.90 -2.52 5.46
CA GLU A 117 3.07 -1.44 4.49
C GLU A 117 3.97 -0.35 5.06
N THR A 118 4.96 0.13 4.28
CA THR A 118 5.73 1.33 4.65
C THR A 118 4.85 2.59 4.58
N GLY A 119 5.01 3.49 5.54
CA GLY A 119 4.31 4.77 5.53
C GLY A 119 4.87 5.72 4.47
N LEU A 120 6.18 6.00 4.54
CA LEU A 120 6.86 6.93 3.64
C LEU A 120 8.28 6.45 3.30
N GLY A 121 8.62 6.43 2.01
CA GLY A 121 9.95 6.05 1.55
C GLY A 121 10.22 4.56 1.77
N GLY A 122 11.10 4.23 2.70
CA GLY A 122 11.47 2.87 3.06
C GLY A 122 12.67 2.82 4.00
N ARG A 123 13.82 3.38 3.61
CA ARG A 123 15.08 3.28 4.35
C ARG A 123 14.99 3.75 5.81
N LEU A 124 14.31 4.86 6.05
CA LEU A 124 14.13 5.47 7.37
C LEU A 124 12.67 5.38 7.86
N ASP A 125 11.84 4.56 7.21
CA ASP A 125 10.48 4.30 7.65
C ASP A 125 10.49 3.49 8.95
N SER A 126 9.62 3.83 9.90
CA SER A 126 9.55 3.15 11.20
C SER A 126 9.33 1.65 11.08
N THR A 127 8.69 1.19 9.99
CA THR A 127 8.51 -0.24 9.74
C THR A 127 9.79 -0.96 9.34
N ASN A 128 10.84 -0.23 8.94
CA ASN A 128 12.09 -0.82 8.41
C ASN A 128 13.03 -1.42 9.47
N ILE A 129 12.55 -1.57 10.69
CA ILE A 129 13.24 -2.29 11.78
C ILE A 129 13.12 -3.81 11.67
N VAL A 130 12.26 -4.29 10.78
CA VAL A 130 11.97 -5.72 10.60
C VAL A 130 13.01 -6.43 9.73
N ASN A 131 13.11 -7.75 9.93
CA ASN A 131 13.76 -8.66 8.99
C ASN A 131 12.69 -9.56 8.34
N PRO A 132 12.12 -9.16 7.19
CA PRO A 132 10.98 -9.85 6.61
C PRO A 132 11.37 -11.16 5.93
N SER A 133 10.39 -12.04 5.73
CA SER A 133 10.54 -13.25 4.91
C SER A 133 10.45 -12.97 3.40
N LEU A 134 9.82 -11.84 3.04
CA LEU A 134 9.68 -11.37 1.66
C LEU A 134 9.58 -9.85 1.64
N THR A 135 10.30 -9.24 0.72
CA THR A 135 10.12 -7.82 0.36
C THR A 135 9.30 -7.71 -0.92
N VAL A 136 8.31 -6.84 -0.92
CA VAL A 136 7.45 -6.57 -2.08
C VAL A 136 7.61 -5.11 -2.50
N MET A 137 7.85 -4.88 -3.81
CA MET A 137 7.97 -3.53 -4.36
C MET A 137 6.87 -3.29 -5.39
N THR A 138 5.92 -2.43 -5.06
CA THR A 138 4.91 -1.96 -6.01
C THR A 138 5.49 -0.90 -6.94
N PRO A 139 4.78 -0.43 -7.99
CA PRO A 139 5.32 0.57 -8.90
C PRO A 139 5.84 1.82 -8.18
N ILE A 140 7.02 2.29 -8.61
CA ILE A 140 7.66 3.50 -8.12
C ILE A 140 7.45 4.62 -9.15
N SER A 141 7.00 5.79 -8.69
CA SER A 141 6.84 7.02 -9.46
C SER A 141 7.22 8.22 -8.60
N LEU A 142 7.21 9.42 -9.18
CA LEU A 142 7.43 10.66 -8.44
C LEU A 142 6.28 10.87 -7.45
N ASP A 143 6.61 11.10 -6.20
CA ASP A 143 5.72 11.48 -5.10
C ASP A 143 6.56 11.87 -3.90
N HIS A 144 6.05 12.79 -3.05
CA HIS A 144 6.76 13.27 -1.85
C HIS A 144 8.19 13.77 -2.16
N MET A 145 8.35 14.53 -3.25
CA MET A 145 9.65 14.95 -3.76
C MET A 145 10.42 15.85 -2.80
N ASP A 146 9.73 16.61 -1.99
CA ASP A 146 10.27 17.44 -0.90
C ASP A 146 11.00 16.61 0.18
N ILE A 147 10.63 15.36 0.40
CA ILE A 147 11.20 14.49 1.43
C ILE A 147 12.09 13.40 0.84
N LEU A 148 11.66 12.77 -0.25
CA LEU A 148 12.33 11.59 -0.83
C LEU A 148 13.32 11.96 -1.94
N GLY A 149 13.27 13.21 -2.42
CA GLY A 149 14.08 13.74 -3.51
C GLY A 149 13.33 13.86 -4.82
N ASP A 150 13.83 14.73 -5.67
CA ASP A 150 13.24 15.27 -6.88
C ASP A 150 13.40 14.40 -8.14
N THR A 151 14.03 13.22 -8.00
CA THR A 151 14.21 12.27 -9.11
C THR A 151 13.73 10.88 -8.74
N ILE A 152 13.33 10.12 -9.77
CA ILE A 152 12.86 8.75 -9.58
C ILE A 152 13.93 7.84 -8.97
N GLU A 153 15.21 8.10 -9.27
CA GLU A 153 16.35 7.37 -8.72
C GLU A 153 16.54 7.63 -7.22
N LYS A 154 16.34 8.87 -6.75
CA LYS A 154 16.39 9.20 -5.32
C LYS A 154 15.28 8.48 -4.57
N ILE A 155 14.06 8.58 -5.08
CA ILE A 155 12.88 7.90 -4.52
C ILE A 155 13.08 6.39 -4.49
N ALA A 156 13.58 5.80 -5.59
CA ALA A 156 13.86 4.37 -5.69
C ALA A 156 14.93 3.91 -4.68
N LYS A 157 15.97 4.70 -4.43
CA LYS A 157 17.00 4.41 -3.42
C LYS A 157 16.43 4.38 -2.00
N GLU A 158 15.55 5.33 -1.66
CA GLU A 158 14.87 5.36 -0.36
C GLU A 158 13.98 4.13 -0.18
N LYS A 159 13.17 3.79 -1.20
CA LYS A 159 12.28 2.61 -1.15
C LYS A 159 13.07 1.29 -1.14
N ALA A 160 14.15 1.18 -1.91
CA ALA A 160 15.04 0.03 -1.90
C ALA A 160 15.73 -0.21 -0.54
N GLY A 161 15.65 0.76 0.38
CA GLY A 161 16.14 0.63 1.76
C GLY A 161 15.51 -0.51 2.56
N ILE A 162 14.31 -0.99 2.17
CA ILE A 162 13.65 -2.12 2.84
C ILE A 162 14.21 -3.49 2.43
N ILE A 163 15.04 -3.56 1.38
CA ILE A 163 15.66 -4.81 0.93
C ILE A 163 16.73 -5.24 1.94
N LYS A 164 16.53 -6.40 2.55
CA LYS A 164 17.38 -6.97 3.60
C LYS A 164 18.30 -8.06 3.05
N GLU A 165 19.29 -8.42 3.85
CA GLU A 165 20.27 -9.44 3.49
C GLU A 165 19.61 -10.81 3.36
N ARG A 166 19.82 -11.49 2.22
CA ARG A 166 19.29 -12.82 1.90
C ARG A 166 17.75 -12.94 1.91
N VAL A 167 17.04 -11.82 1.93
CA VAL A 167 15.57 -11.80 1.85
C VAL A 167 15.16 -11.59 0.40
N PRO A 168 14.34 -12.47 -0.19
CA PRO A 168 13.89 -12.30 -1.58
C PRO A 168 13.10 -11.01 -1.76
N LEU A 169 13.30 -10.38 -2.92
CA LEU A 169 12.50 -9.26 -3.41
C LEU A 169 11.61 -9.74 -4.56
N ILE A 170 10.32 -9.43 -4.52
CA ILE A 170 9.48 -9.42 -5.71
C ILE A 170 9.07 -8.00 -6.03
N THR A 171 9.18 -7.61 -7.28
CA THR A 171 8.81 -6.27 -7.75
C THR A 171 7.79 -6.36 -8.88
N ALA A 172 6.85 -5.42 -8.94
CA ALA A 172 6.09 -5.14 -10.16
C ALA A 172 7.05 -4.71 -11.27
N LYS A 173 6.57 -4.67 -12.53
CA LYS A 173 7.34 -4.05 -13.61
C LYS A 173 7.64 -2.59 -13.25
N GLN A 174 8.87 -2.19 -13.46
CA GLN A 174 9.39 -0.85 -13.16
C GLN A 174 10.01 -0.24 -14.44
N VAL A 175 10.24 1.07 -14.43
CA VAL A 175 11.09 1.70 -15.43
C VAL A 175 12.55 1.26 -15.25
N ASN A 176 13.36 1.34 -16.31
CA ASN A 176 14.72 0.80 -16.31
C ASN A 176 15.64 1.41 -15.22
N GLU A 177 15.49 2.69 -14.94
CA GLU A 177 16.23 3.42 -13.91
C GLU A 177 15.99 2.83 -12.53
N VAL A 178 14.73 2.52 -12.22
CA VAL A 178 14.32 1.88 -10.96
C VAL A 178 14.83 0.45 -10.89
N LEU A 179 14.69 -0.35 -11.97
CA LEU A 179 15.17 -1.73 -12.02
C LEU A 179 16.67 -1.82 -11.73
N LYS A 180 17.50 -0.97 -12.34
CA LYS A 180 18.95 -0.91 -12.10
C LYS A 180 19.27 -0.67 -10.63
N ILE A 181 18.49 0.18 -9.94
CA ILE A 181 18.69 0.47 -8.50
C ILE A 181 18.32 -0.73 -7.65
N LEU A 182 17.17 -1.37 -7.94
CA LEU A 182 16.71 -2.57 -7.22
C LEU A 182 17.73 -3.72 -7.42
N GLU A 183 18.19 -3.97 -8.64
CA GLU A 183 19.22 -4.97 -8.96
C GLU A 183 20.53 -4.73 -8.22
N LYS A 184 21.03 -3.48 -8.24
CA LYS A 184 22.24 -3.11 -7.51
C LYS A 184 22.08 -3.35 -6.01
N ARG A 185 20.90 -3.03 -5.46
CA ARG A 185 20.62 -3.20 -4.02
C ARG A 185 20.48 -4.66 -3.64
N THR A 186 19.78 -5.48 -4.43
CA THR A 186 19.63 -6.92 -4.17
C THR A 186 20.96 -7.65 -4.28
N LYS A 187 21.78 -7.34 -5.29
CA LYS A 187 23.17 -7.85 -5.37
C LYS A 187 23.98 -7.53 -4.12
N LYS A 188 23.95 -6.26 -3.67
CA LYS A 188 24.65 -5.83 -2.43
C LYS A 188 24.15 -6.56 -1.19
N LYS A 189 22.90 -7.04 -1.18
CA LYS A 189 22.26 -7.74 -0.07
C LYS A 189 22.27 -9.27 -0.23
N SER A 190 22.96 -9.80 -1.23
CA SER A 190 22.96 -11.24 -1.54
C SER A 190 21.53 -11.81 -1.61
N SER A 191 20.62 -11.03 -2.19
CA SER A 191 19.18 -11.28 -2.25
C SER A 191 18.77 -11.65 -3.68
N VAL A 192 17.80 -12.53 -3.82
CA VAL A 192 17.21 -12.87 -5.12
C VAL A 192 16.12 -11.87 -5.46
N MET A 193 16.09 -11.42 -6.72
CA MET A 193 15.04 -10.53 -7.23
C MET A 193 14.17 -11.26 -8.25
N TYR A 194 12.87 -11.20 -8.05
CA TYR A 194 11.84 -11.63 -8.99
C TYR A 194 11.11 -10.43 -9.57
N ILE A 195 10.83 -10.46 -10.86
CA ILE A 195 9.99 -9.45 -11.52
C ILE A 195 8.65 -10.12 -11.85
N CYS A 196 7.57 -9.57 -11.33
CA CYS A 196 6.22 -10.05 -11.61
C CYS A 196 5.88 -9.77 -13.08
N PRO A 197 5.41 -10.75 -13.87
CA PRO A 197 4.93 -10.50 -15.21
C PRO A 197 3.71 -9.58 -15.18
N ASN A 198 3.54 -8.80 -16.26
CA ASN A 198 2.32 -8.03 -16.42
C ASN A 198 1.13 -8.95 -16.69
N PRO A 199 -0.03 -8.66 -16.12
CA PRO A 199 -1.26 -9.32 -16.53
C PRO A 199 -1.64 -8.92 -17.97
N GLU A 200 -2.28 -9.85 -18.68
CA GLU A 200 -2.78 -9.70 -20.03
C GLU A 200 -4.31 -9.83 -20.04
N SER A 201 -4.95 -9.62 -21.19
CA SER A 201 -6.41 -9.83 -21.38
C SER A 201 -7.27 -9.16 -20.31
N ILE A 202 -6.88 -7.93 -19.89
CA ILE A 202 -7.55 -7.23 -18.77
C ILE A 202 -8.93 -6.74 -19.22
N GLN A 203 -9.97 -7.13 -18.47
CA GLN A 203 -11.35 -6.71 -18.66
C GLN A 203 -11.87 -6.05 -17.39
N LEU A 204 -12.40 -4.83 -17.53
CA LEU A 204 -12.99 -4.06 -16.43
C LEU A 204 -14.50 -4.23 -16.42
N ASN A 205 -15.05 -4.52 -15.25
CA ASN A 205 -16.48 -4.58 -14.97
C ASN A 205 -16.79 -3.75 -13.72
N VAL A 206 -18.05 -3.42 -13.51
CA VAL A 206 -18.52 -2.70 -12.32
C VAL A 206 -18.29 -3.48 -11.03
N ASP A 207 -18.17 -4.82 -11.10
CA ASP A 207 -17.97 -5.72 -9.97
C ASP A 207 -16.49 -6.15 -9.78
N GLY A 208 -15.56 -5.59 -10.58
CA GLY A 208 -14.16 -5.93 -10.46
C GLY A 208 -13.40 -5.99 -11.79
N THR A 209 -12.27 -6.68 -11.76
CA THR A 209 -11.33 -6.78 -12.89
C THR A 209 -10.94 -8.22 -13.13
N SER A 210 -11.14 -8.71 -14.36
CA SER A 210 -10.64 -10.02 -14.82
C SER A 210 -9.35 -9.83 -15.61
N PHE A 211 -8.41 -10.76 -15.48
CA PHE A 211 -7.11 -10.67 -16.14
C PHE A 211 -6.45 -12.04 -16.22
N GLU A 212 -5.54 -12.20 -17.18
CA GLU A 212 -4.72 -13.41 -17.34
C GLU A 212 -3.31 -13.16 -16.79
N VAL A 213 -2.81 -14.08 -15.98
CA VAL A 213 -1.41 -14.10 -15.51
C VAL A 213 -1.02 -15.53 -15.11
N PHE A 214 0.24 -15.90 -15.28
CA PHE A 214 0.77 -17.24 -14.98
C PHE A 214 -0.01 -18.36 -15.71
N GLY A 215 -0.51 -18.09 -16.93
CA GLY A 215 -1.29 -19.04 -17.73
C GLY A 215 -2.68 -19.35 -17.19
N LYS A 216 -3.24 -18.48 -16.34
CA LYS A 216 -4.56 -18.63 -15.74
C LYS A 216 -5.31 -17.31 -15.69
N ILE A 217 -6.65 -17.38 -15.88
CA ILE A 217 -7.55 -16.24 -15.72
C ILE A 217 -7.94 -16.13 -14.25
N TYR A 218 -7.83 -14.92 -13.70
CA TYR A 218 -8.23 -14.54 -12.36
C TYR A 218 -9.22 -13.37 -12.39
N THR A 219 -9.99 -13.23 -11.34
CA THR A 219 -10.89 -12.08 -11.14
C THR A 219 -10.70 -11.53 -9.74
N THR A 220 -10.43 -10.23 -9.64
CA THR A 220 -10.42 -9.49 -8.37
C THR A 220 -11.64 -8.59 -8.28
N SER A 221 -12.17 -8.40 -7.06
CA SER A 221 -13.26 -7.45 -6.81
C SER A 221 -12.83 -5.98 -6.92
N LEU A 222 -11.52 -5.70 -6.97
CA LEU A 222 -11.03 -4.33 -7.14
C LEU A 222 -11.08 -3.92 -8.61
N ILE A 223 -11.57 -2.71 -8.88
CA ILE A 223 -11.76 -2.17 -10.24
C ILE A 223 -10.50 -1.44 -10.70
N GLY A 224 -10.02 -1.75 -11.90
CA GLY A 224 -8.95 -1.02 -12.57
C GLY A 224 -7.82 -1.90 -13.13
N CYS A 225 -7.24 -1.52 -14.27
CA CYS A 225 -6.10 -2.21 -14.86
C CYS A 225 -4.90 -2.29 -13.90
N TYR A 226 -4.70 -1.24 -13.10
CA TYR A 226 -3.66 -1.22 -12.06
C TYR A 226 -3.95 -2.20 -10.93
N GLN A 227 -5.22 -2.56 -10.69
CA GLN A 227 -5.59 -3.58 -9.71
C GLN A 227 -5.27 -4.99 -10.21
N ALA A 228 -5.38 -5.24 -11.51
CA ALA A 228 -4.87 -6.48 -12.09
C ALA A 228 -3.36 -6.65 -11.84
N GLN A 229 -2.58 -5.56 -11.99
CA GLN A 229 -1.13 -5.57 -11.69
C GLN A 229 -0.85 -5.79 -10.20
N ASN A 230 -1.59 -5.11 -9.31
CA ASN A 230 -1.47 -5.31 -7.86
C ASN A 230 -1.83 -6.74 -7.44
N ALA A 231 -2.89 -7.32 -8.05
CA ALA A 231 -3.32 -8.69 -7.82
C ALA A 231 -2.30 -9.71 -8.34
N ALA A 232 -1.74 -9.52 -9.53
CA ALA A 232 -0.68 -10.37 -10.06
C ALA A 232 0.54 -10.38 -9.12
N LEU A 233 0.97 -9.21 -8.64
CA LEU A 233 2.06 -9.07 -7.68
C LEU A 233 1.75 -9.78 -6.35
N ALA A 234 0.51 -9.66 -5.86
CA ALA A 234 0.06 -10.33 -4.64
C ALA A 234 0.03 -11.86 -4.80
N ILE A 235 -0.45 -12.38 -5.93
CA ILE A 235 -0.42 -13.83 -6.25
C ILE A 235 1.03 -14.33 -6.22
N ALA A 236 1.93 -13.65 -6.91
CA ALA A 236 3.33 -14.04 -6.96
C ALA A 236 3.99 -13.98 -5.58
N ALA A 237 3.73 -12.92 -4.79
CA ALA A 237 4.24 -12.78 -3.42
C ALA A 237 3.76 -13.94 -2.52
N THR A 238 2.48 -14.30 -2.57
CA THR A 238 1.94 -15.39 -1.78
C THR A 238 2.51 -16.75 -2.18
N LYS A 239 2.76 -16.97 -3.48
CA LYS A 239 3.41 -18.18 -3.99
C LYS A 239 4.89 -18.32 -3.57
N ILE A 240 5.61 -17.21 -3.45
CA ILE A 240 6.98 -17.21 -2.92
C ILE A 240 6.97 -17.58 -1.43
N ILE A 241 6.01 -17.07 -0.65
CA ILE A 241 5.87 -17.37 0.78
C ILE A 241 5.49 -18.83 1.02
N ASN A 242 4.55 -19.34 0.24
CA ASN A 242 4.13 -20.74 0.29
C ASN A 242 3.67 -21.23 -1.10
N PRO A 243 4.51 -21.99 -1.83
CA PRO A 243 4.16 -22.55 -3.14
C PRO A 243 2.93 -23.48 -3.14
N LYS A 244 2.57 -24.02 -1.98
CA LYS A 244 1.44 -24.96 -1.83
C LYS A 244 0.07 -24.27 -1.72
N ILE A 245 0.01 -22.94 -1.65
CA ILE A 245 -1.26 -22.20 -1.66
C ILE A 245 -2.08 -22.61 -2.89
N SER A 246 -3.32 -23.07 -2.65
CA SER A 246 -4.17 -23.59 -3.72
C SER A 246 -4.70 -22.47 -4.62
N SER A 247 -4.95 -22.78 -5.90
CA SER A 247 -5.62 -21.86 -6.81
C SER A 247 -6.99 -21.42 -6.27
N LYS A 248 -7.73 -22.35 -5.61
CA LYS A 248 -9.02 -22.04 -4.99
C LYS A 248 -8.91 -20.97 -3.90
N SER A 249 -7.87 -21.05 -3.06
CA SER A 249 -7.61 -20.01 -2.03
C SER A 249 -7.26 -18.67 -2.65
N ILE A 250 -6.46 -18.66 -3.73
CA ILE A 250 -6.11 -17.45 -4.47
C ILE A 250 -7.39 -16.83 -5.05
N ASP A 251 -8.19 -17.60 -5.80
CA ASP A 251 -9.43 -17.12 -6.41
C ASP A 251 -10.40 -16.56 -5.34
N LYS A 252 -10.54 -17.25 -4.20
CA LYS A 252 -11.37 -16.79 -3.09
C LYS A 252 -10.85 -15.48 -2.50
N GLY A 253 -9.55 -15.37 -2.27
CA GLY A 253 -8.91 -14.18 -1.71
C GLY A 253 -9.05 -12.96 -2.63
N LEU A 254 -8.90 -13.14 -3.94
CA LEU A 254 -9.07 -12.11 -4.95
C LEU A 254 -10.51 -11.58 -5.03
N ARG A 255 -11.51 -12.48 -4.95
CA ARG A 255 -12.93 -12.11 -4.99
C ARG A 255 -13.41 -11.42 -3.72
N ASN A 256 -12.79 -11.72 -2.59
CA ASN A 256 -13.18 -11.21 -1.28
C ASN A 256 -12.38 -9.97 -0.86
N VAL A 257 -11.42 -9.50 -1.66
CA VAL A 257 -10.66 -8.31 -1.29
C VAL A 257 -11.56 -7.07 -1.34
N HIS A 258 -11.59 -6.34 -0.24
CA HIS A 258 -12.26 -5.06 -0.12
C HIS A 258 -11.26 -4.00 0.32
N TRP A 259 -11.06 -2.96 -0.50
CA TRP A 259 -10.12 -1.88 -0.22
C TRP A 259 -10.71 -0.54 -0.63
N PRO A 260 -11.36 0.18 0.30
CA PRO A 260 -12.07 1.42 0.00
C PRO A 260 -11.19 2.50 -0.63
N GLY A 261 -11.81 3.40 -1.38
CA GLY A 261 -11.13 4.53 -2.01
C GLY A 261 -10.22 4.15 -3.18
N ARG A 262 -10.50 3.06 -3.88
CA ARG A 262 -9.78 2.63 -5.09
C ARG A 262 -10.78 2.36 -6.21
N LEU A 263 -11.10 3.41 -6.97
CA LEU A 263 -12.15 3.41 -8.00
C LEU A 263 -13.42 2.72 -7.51
N GLN A 264 -13.77 3.00 -6.27
CA GLN A 264 -14.86 2.37 -5.55
C GLN A 264 -16.20 2.93 -6.03
N LEU A 265 -17.10 2.06 -6.50
CA LEU A 265 -18.50 2.43 -6.72
C LEU A 265 -19.17 2.66 -5.36
N VAL A 266 -19.57 3.90 -5.06
CA VAL A 266 -20.19 4.28 -3.78
C VAL A 266 -21.71 4.49 -3.89
N SER A 267 -22.20 4.78 -5.09
CA SER A 267 -23.60 4.87 -5.45
C SER A 267 -23.71 4.74 -6.96
N ASP A 268 -24.92 4.68 -7.51
CA ASP A 268 -25.15 4.59 -8.94
C ASP A 268 -24.35 5.65 -9.70
N ASN A 269 -23.43 5.20 -10.55
CA ASN A 269 -22.54 6.04 -11.36
C ASN A 269 -21.61 7.00 -10.59
N ILE A 270 -21.43 6.83 -9.26
CA ILE A 270 -20.52 7.63 -8.45
C ILE A 270 -19.34 6.77 -8.02
N TYR A 271 -18.16 7.12 -8.51
CA TYR A 271 -16.89 6.45 -8.20
C TYR A 271 -16.03 7.33 -7.30
N TYR A 272 -15.45 6.72 -6.28
CA TYR A 272 -14.54 7.37 -5.34
C TYR A 272 -13.13 6.79 -5.44
N ASP A 273 -12.13 7.65 -5.56
CA ASP A 273 -10.72 7.27 -5.55
C ASP A 273 -9.88 8.26 -4.75
N VAL A 274 -8.83 7.78 -4.10
CA VAL A 274 -7.89 8.61 -3.32
C VAL A 274 -6.61 8.95 -4.07
N ALA A 275 -6.60 8.84 -5.39
CA ALA A 275 -5.47 9.24 -6.21
C ALA A 275 -5.17 10.74 -6.00
N HIS A 276 -3.89 11.03 -5.74
CA HIS A 276 -3.43 12.36 -5.34
C HIS A 276 -2.06 12.71 -5.93
N ASN A 277 -1.56 11.92 -6.85
CA ASN A 277 -0.36 12.20 -7.63
C ASN A 277 -0.65 11.97 -9.12
N GLU A 278 0.21 12.48 -9.97
CA GLU A 278 0.06 12.45 -11.43
C GLU A 278 -0.22 11.04 -11.95
N SER A 279 0.60 10.07 -11.56
CA SER A 279 0.49 8.66 -12.00
C SER A 279 -0.83 8.01 -11.56
N GLY A 280 -1.28 8.28 -10.32
CA GLY A 280 -2.54 7.78 -9.79
C GLY A 280 -3.73 8.34 -10.56
N ILE A 281 -3.79 9.66 -10.72
CA ILE A 281 -4.89 10.34 -11.44
C ILE A 281 -4.97 9.89 -12.90
N LYS A 282 -3.84 9.83 -13.62
CA LYS A 282 -3.78 9.29 -14.99
C LYS A 282 -4.35 7.86 -15.06
N SER A 283 -4.02 7.04 -14.07
CA SER A 283 -4.52 5.67 -14.01
C SER A 283 -6.03 5.62 -13.81
N VAL A 284 -6.59 6.41 -12.89
CA VAL A 284 -8.03 6.50 -12.66
C VAL A 284 -8.76 6.96 -13.91
N LEU A 285 -8.34 8.07 -14.52
CA LEU A 285 -8.95 8.64 -15.73
C LEU A 285 -8.93 7.64 -16.90
N LYS A 286 -7.80 6.94 -17.09
CA LYS A 286 -7.71 5.89 -18.11
C LYS A 286 -8.74 4.78 -17.89
N ASN A 287 -8.92 4.32 -16.65
CA ASN A 287 -9.88 3.26 -16.35
C ASN A 287 -11.33 3.73 -16.52
N LEU A 288 -11.65 4.95 -16.11
CA LEU A 288 -12.97 5.54 -16.34
C LEU A 288 -13.31 5.61 -17.84
N LYS A 289 -12.36 6.01 -18.68
CA LYS A 289 -12.53 6.02 -20.14
C LYS A 289 -12.73 4.63 -20.76
N ILE A 290 -12.08 3.60 -20.21
CA ILE A 290 -12.29 2.22 -20.66
C ILE A 290 -13.68 1.73 -20.26
N MET A 291 -14.12 2.04 -19.03
CA MET A 291 -15.43 1.61 -18.52
C MET A 291 -16.58 2.39 -19.15
N PHE A 292 -16.39 3.67 -19.45
CA PHE A 292 -17.43 4.60 -19.88
C PHE A 292 -16.97 5.43 -21.10
N PRO A 293 -16.70 4.79 -22.25
CA PRO A 293 -16.07 5.47 -23.40
C PRO A 293 -16.90 6.60 -24.00
N ASN A 294 -18.24 6.52 -23.87
CA ASN A 294 -19.19 7.47 -24.45
C ASN A 294 -19.89 8.36 -23.39
N SER A 295 -19.42 8.37 -22.15
CA SER A 295 -20.04 9.12 -21.07
C SER A 295 -19.33 10.42 -20.79
N ASN A 296 -20.07 11.47 -20.49
CA ASN A 296 -19.53 12.69 -19.93
C ASN A 296 -19.17 12.47 -18.46
N LEU A 297 -17.96 12.82 -18.10
CA LEU A 297 -17.47 12.71 -16.72
C LEU A 297 -17.68 14.03 -15.99
N TYR A 298 -18.20 13.94 -14.77
CA TYR A 298 -18.27 15.04 -13.80
C TYR A 298 -17.36 14.70 -12.64
N GLY A 299 -16.54 15.68 -12.18
CA GLY A 299 -15.55 15.43 -11.14
C GLY A 299 -15.75 16.32 -9.91
N LEU A 300 -15.42 15.77 -8.74
CA LEU A 300 -15.19 16.54 -7.52
C LEU A 300 -13.77 16.26 -7.04
N LEU A 301 -12.93 17.31 -6.99
CA LEU A 301 -11.51 17.20 -6.63
C LEU A 301 -11.23 17.91 -5.31
N CYS A 302 -10.48 17.23 -4.44
CA CYS A 302 -9.92 17.79 -3.21
C CYS A 302 -8.46 17.34 -3.11
N LEU A 303 -7.51 18.25 -2.90
CA LEU A 303 -6.08 17.92 -2.79
C LEU A 303 -5.45 18.56 -1.56
N LYS A 304 -4.43 17.90 -0.98
CA LYS A 304 -3.58 18.49 0.05
C LYS A 304 -2.56 19.45 -0.57
N GLY A 305 -2.09 20.41 0.23
CA GLY A 305 -1.18 21.47 -0.21
C GLY A 305 0.24 21.02 -0.58
N ASP A 306 0.61 19.78 -0.26
CA ASP A 306 1.91 19.17 -0.53
C ASP A 306 1.98 18.45 -1.90
N LYS A 307 0.97 18.63 -2.77
CA LYS A 307 0.88 17.92 -4.06
C LYS A 307 1.28 18.78 -5.25
N GLU A 308 1.80 18.12 -6.29
CA GLU A 308 2.22 18.70 -7.57
C GLU A 308 1.01 19.17 -8.39
N ILE A 309 0.48 20.34 -8.07
CA ILE A 309 -0.80 20.84 -8.60
C ILE A 309 -0.75 20.98 -10.11
N ASP A 310 0.32 21.56 -10.65
CA ASP A 310 0.45 21.84 -12.09
C ASP A 310 0.42 20.55 -12.91
N CYS A 311 1.13 19.50 -12.47
CA CYS A 311 1.12 18.19 -13.11
C CYS A 311 -0.26 17.52 -13.05
N ILE A 312 -0.96 17.67 -11.92
CA ILE A 312 -2.32 17.15 -11.74
C ILE A 312 -3.31 17.94 -12.63
N ALA A 313 -3.23 19.27 -12.66
CA ALA A 313 -4.08 20.11 -13.50
C ALA A 313 -3.97 19.75 -14.99
N GLU A 314 -2.76 19.55 -15.49
CA GLU A 314 -2.56 19.09 -16.87
C GLU A 314 -3.16 17.69 -17.13
N CYS A 315 -3.14 16.79 -16.15
CA CYS A 315 -3.75 15.46 -16.29
C CYS A 315 -5.28 15.52 -16.40
N ILE A 316 -5.93 16.44 -15.66
CA ILE A 316 -7.39 16.54 -15.60
C ILE A 316 -7.97 17.49 -16.64
N LYS A 317 -7.13 18.30 -17.28
CA LYS A 317 -7.54 19.24 -18.31
C LYS A 317 -8.34 18.54 -19.42
N SER A 318 -9.51 19.05 -19.71
CA SER A 318 -10.42 18.53 -20.74
C SER A 318 -10.86 17.06 -20.55
N GLN A 319 -10.74 16.49 -19.33
CA GLN A 319 -11.18 15.14 -19.03
C GLN A 319 -12.61 15.09 -18.48
N PHE A 320 -13.11 16.22 -18.00
CA PHE A 320 -14.43 16.35 -17.38
C PHE A 320 -15.27 17.36 -18.12
N GLU A 321 -16.57 17.09 -18.23
CA GLU A 321 -17.57 18.07 -18.67
C GLU A 321 -17.64 19.22 -17.66
N MET A 322 -17.59 18.90 -16.37
CA MET A 322 -17.52 19.87 -15.28
C MET A 322 -16.69 19.30 -14.14
N LEU A 323 -15.81 20.10 -13.59
CA LEU A 323 -14.99 19.76 -12.44
C LEU A 323 -15.31 20.72 -11.29
N PHE A 324 -15.79 20.15 -10.19
CA PHE A 324 -15.96 20.87 -8.94
C PHE A 324 -14.67 20.74 -8.11
N VAL A 325 -14.27 21.80 -7.47
CA VAL A 325 -13.12 21.84 -6.58
C VAL A 325 -13.58 22.23 -5.19
N SER A 326 -13.22 21.44 -4.18
CA SER A 326 -13.60 21.68 -2.80
C SER A 326 -12.39 21.80 -1.89
N THR A 327 -12.60 22.46 -0.76
CA THR A 327 -11.60 22.64 0.30
C THR A 327 -12.18 22.25 1.65
N SER A 328 -11.33 22.05 2.66
CA SER A 328 -11.74 21.82 4.05
C SER A 328 -11.65 23.12 4.86
N LYS A 329 -12.50 23.25 5.88
CA LYS A 329 -12.48 24.39 6.81
C LYS A 329 -11.27 24.42 7.72
N ASP A 330 -10.63 23.28 7.96
CA ASP A 330 -9.45 23.09 8.81
C ASP A 330 -8.13 23.49 8.13
N GLY A 331 -8.16 23.89 6.85
CA GLY A 331 -6.98 24.29 6.07
C GLY A 331 -6.07 23.14 5.64
N LEU A 332 -6.45 21.89 5.86
CA LEU A 332 -5.66 20.70 5.44
C LEU A 332 -5.67 20.51 3.93
N LEU A 333 -6.74 20.93 3.26
CA LEU A 333 -6.85 20.90 1.81
C LEU A 333 -6.51 22.25 1.18
N LEU A 334 -6.01 22.23 -0.03
CA LEU A 334 -5.79 23.42 -0.83
C LEU A 334 -7.08 24.23 -0.95
N SER A 335 -6.92 25.56 -0.94
CA SER A 335 -8.05 26.44 -1.21
C SER A 335 -8.51 26.25 -2.65
N SER A 336 -9.83 26.29 -2.89
CA SER A 336 -10.42 26.18 -4.23
C SER A 336 -9.94 27.24 -5.23
N LYS A 337 -9.34 28.36 -4.74
CA LYS A 337 -8.73 29.41 -5.58
C LYS A 337 -7.34 29.02 -6.12
N LYS A 338 -6.68 28.01 -5.54
CA LYS A 338 -5.36 27.52 -5.95
C LYS A 338 -5.43 26.25 -6.80
N LEU A 339 -6.57 25.58 -6.83
CA LEU A 339 -6.90 24.45 -7.68
C LEU A 339 -7.65 24.93 -8.93
#